data_9b9ffee9de847878468545186c925c96
#
_entry.id   9b9ffee9de847878468545186c925c96
#
_cell.length_a   1.000
_cell.length_b   1.000
_cell.length_c   1.000
_cell.angle_alpha   90.00
_cell.angle_beta   90.00
_cell.angle_gamma   90.00
#
_symmetry.space_group_name_H-M   'P 1'
#
loop_
_entity.id
_entity.type
_entity.pdbx_description
1 polymer ?
#
loop_
_entity_poly.entity_id
_entity_poly.type
_entity_poly.pdbx_seq_one_letter_code
_entity_poly.pdbx_strand_id
1 'polypeptide(L)'
;MLGALWRSGPLSAAALLDEVRSRQPWADATIKTLLHRLIQKGAVKSVREDGRQRYHALIDRQTYVEGEVQDLLDRLFDGKPDRLVALLADRPDL
;
A
#
# COMPACT_ATOMS: atom_id res chain seq x y z
N MET A 1 3.86 -3.82 -0.91
CA MET A 1 2.88 -4.61 -1.69
C MET A 1 2.39 -3.89 -2.94
N LEU A 2 1.84 -2.70 -2.82
CA LEU A 2 1.48 -1.91 -4.01
C LEU A 2 2.67 -1.68 -4.92
N GLY A 3 3.86 -1.51 -4.37
CA GLY A 3 5.07 -1.36 -5.16
C GLY A 3 5.30 -2.50 -6.15
N ALA A 4 4.97 -3.73 -5.79
CA ALA A 4 5.08 -4.88 -6.68
C ALA A 4 4.13 -4.74 -7.87
N LEU A 5 2.88 -4.31 -7.62
CA LEU A 5 1.89 -4.11 -8.67
C LEU A 5 2.24 -2.95 -9.58
N TRP A 6 2.83 -1.88 -9.05
CA TRP A 6 3.28 -0.75 -9.85
C TRP A 6 4.46 -1.09 -10.75
N ARG A 7 5.38 -1.95 -10.26
CA ARG A 7 6.58 -2.34 -11.04
C ARG A 7 6.26 -3.40 -12.10
N SER A 8 5.50 -4.41 -11.72
CA SER A 8 5.30 -5.61 -12.55
C SER A 8 3.95 -5.64 -13.25
N GLY A 9 3.06 -4.70 -12.94
CA GLY A 9 1.69 -4.71 -13.44
C GLY A 9 0.83 -5.74 -12.71
N PRO A 10 -0.30 -6.14 -13.30
CA PRO A 10 -1.20 -7.11 -12.66
C PRO A 10 -0.51 -8.44 -12.40
N LEU A 11 -0.68 -8.96 -11.17
CA LEU A 11 -0.04 -10.20 -10.72
C LEU A 11 -1.08 -11.18 -10.18
N SER A 12 -0.81 -12.47 -10.38
CA SER A 12 -1.55 -13.54 -9.69
C SER A 12 -1.21 -13.53 -8.20
N ALA A 13 -2.01 -14.22 -7.38
CA ALA A 13 -1.73 -14.34 -5.96
C ALA A 13 -0.34 -14.92 -5.69
N ALA A 14 0.02 -15.98 -6.38
CA ALA A 14 1.32 -16.63 -6.22
C ALA A 14 2.48 -15.70 -6.60
N ALA A 15 2.37 -15.02 -7.74
CA ALA A 15 3.40 -14.09 -8.20
C ALA A 15 3.54 -12.89 -7.25
N LEU A 16 2.43 -12.38 -6.74
CA LEU A 16 2.43 -11.27 -5.78
C LEU A 16 3.10 -11.68 -4.46
N LEU A 17 2.79 -12.86 -3.95
CA LEU A 17 3.42 -13.40 -2.74
C LEU A 17 4.92 -13.55 -2.92
N ASP A 18 5.36 -14.10 -4.05
CA ASP A 18 6.78 -14.28 -4.34
C ASP A 18 7.51 -12.93 -4.43
N GLU A 19 6.90 -11.96 -5.10
CA GLU A 19 7.48 -10.63 -5.26
C GLU A 19 7.65 -9.93 -3.91
N VAL A 20 6.64 -10.00 -3.04
CA VAL A 20 6.69 -9.38 -1.72
C VAL A 20 7.69 -10.11 -0.82
N ARG A 21 7.70 -11.45 -0.82
CA ARG A 21 8.63 -12.23 0.00
C ARG A 21 10.08 -12.03 -0.39
N SER A 22 10.37 -11.72 -1.65
CA SER A 22 11.73 -11.44 -2.09
C SER A 22 12.28 -10.15 -1.48
N ARG A 23 11.42 -9.25 -0.99
CA ARG A 23 11.80 -7.94 -0.47
C ARG A 23 11.53 -7.77 1.02
N GLN A 24 10.58 -8.52 1.57
CA GLN A 24 10.15 -8.39 2.96
C GLN A 24 10.09 -9.77 3.61
N PRO A 25 10.57 -9.90 4.87
CA PRO A 25 10.54 -11.18 5.58
C PRO A 25 9.16 -11.47 6.19
N TRP A 26 8.09 -11.20 5.46
CA TRP A 26 6.73 -11.37 5.96
C TRP A 26 6.20 -12.77 5.68
N ALA A 27 5.43 -13.31 6.63
CA ALA A 27 4.71 -14.56 6.42
C ALA A 27 3.56 -14.37 5.41
N ASP A 28 3.18 -15.44 4.73
CA ASP A 28 2.08 -15.42 3.76
C ASP A 28 0.78 -14.89 4.36
N ALA A 29 0.47 -15.26 5.59
CA ALA A 29 -0.74 -14.79 6.27
C ALA A 29 -0.73 -13.28 6.44
N THR A 30 0.43 -12.69 6.77
CA THR A 30 0.58 -11.24 6.90
C THR A 30 0.36 -10.55 5.56
N ILE A 31 0.93 -11.08 4.49
CA ILE A 31 0.79 -10.53 3.14
C ILE A 31 -0.67 -10.57 2.70
N LYS A 32 -1.35 -11.69 2.93
CA LYS A 32 -2.77 -11.84 2.59
C LYS A 32 -3.66 -10.87 3.35
N THR A 33 -3.37 -10.65 4.63
CA THR A 33 -4.12 -9.69 5.45
C THR A 33 -3.95 -8.26 4.92
N LEU A 34 -2.73 -7.87 4.57
CA LEU A 34 -2.46 -6.54 4.00
C LEU A 34 -3.13 -6.38 2.64
N LEU A 35 -3.09 -7.41 1.81
CA LEU A 35 -3.75 -7.40 0.51
C LEU A 35 -5.25 -7.21 0.66
N HIS A 36 -5.87 -7.92 1.61
CA HIS A 36 -7.29 -7.78 1.91
C HIS A 36 -7.65 -6.35 2.32
N ARG A 37 -6.82 -5.72 3.16
CA ARG A 37 -7.01 -4.32 3.55
C ARG A 37 -6.95 -3.38 2.36
N LEU A 38 -6.00 -3.60 1.44
CA LEU A 38 -5.89 -2.76 0.23
C LEU A 38 -7.11 -2.91 -0.67
N ILE A 39 -7.67 -4.11 -0.76
CA ILE A 39 -8.91 -4.34 -1.51
C ILE A 39 -10.07 -3.61 -0.86
N GLN A 40 -10.19 -3.70 0.47
CA GLN A 40 -11.26 -3.01 1.21
C GLN A 40 -11.16 -1.48 1.09
N LYS A 41 -9.96 -0.94 1.03
CA LYS A 41 -9.74 0.50 0.84
C LYS A 41 -9.95 0.97 -0.60
N GLY A 42 -10.14 0.05 -1.54
CA GLY A 42 -10.28 0.39 -2.95
C GLY A 42 -8.97 0.70 -3.66
N ALA A 43 -7.83 0.35 -3.06
CA ALA A 43 -6.52 0.57 -3.67
C ALA A 43 -6.09 -0.55 -4.62
N VAL A 44 -6.67 -1.72 -4.44
CA VAL A 44 -6.41 -2.91 -5.26
C VAL A 44 -7.75 -3.56 -5.59
N LYS A 45 -7.89 -4.10 -6.79
CA LYS A 45 -9.02 -4.94 -7.15
C LYS A 45 -8.55 -6.33 -7.55
N SER A 46 -9.41 -7.32 -7.30
CA SER A 46 -9.21 -8.69 -7.73
C SER A 46 -10.11 -8.94 -8.94
N VAL A 47 -9.53 -9.40 -10.03
CA VAL A 47 -10.26 -9.69 -11.27
C VAL A 47 -9.95 -11.10 -11.72
N ARG A 48 -10.96 -11.82 -12.17
CA ARG A 48 -10.78 -13.13 -12.76
C ARG A 48 -10.60 -12.98 -14.26
N GLU A 49 -9.40 -13.34 -14.74
CA GLU A 49 -9.03 -13.24 -16.15
C GLU A 49 -8.57 -14.63 -16.61
N ASP A 50 -9.18 -15.15 -17.68
CA ASP A 50 -8.84 -16.46 -18.25
C ASP A 50 -8.83 -17.59 -17.20
N GLY A 51 -9.80 -17.55 -16.27
CA GLY A 51 -9.91 -18.53 -15.19
C GLY A 51 -8.91 -18.36 -14.06
N ARG A 52 -8.08 -17.33 -14.09
CA ARG A 52 -7.09 -17.01 -13.07
C ARG A 52 -7.40 -15.69 -12.39
N GLN A 53 -7.21 -15.66 -11.08
CA GLN A 53 -7.38 -14.45 -10.31
C GLN A 53 -6.11 -13.58 -10.40
N ARG A 54 -6.28 -12.31 -10.73
CA ARG A 54 -5.20 -11.33 -10.79
C ARG A 54 -5.54 -10.11 -9.97
N TYR A 55 -4.52 -9.49 -9.41
CA TYR A 55 -4.65 -8.29 -8.61
C TYR A 55 -4.13 -7.09 -9.39
N HIS A 56 -4.90 -6.01 -9.41
CA HIS A 56 -4.59 -4.78 -10.13
C HIS A 56 -4.54 -3.63 -9.14
N ALA A 57 -3.53 -2.78 -9.25
CA ALA A 57 -3.49 -1.52 -8.51
C ALA A 57 -4.52 -0.56 -9.12
N LEU A 58 -5.38 0.01 -8.29
CA LEU A 58 -6.41 0.96 -8.72
C LEU A 58 -5.97 2.42 -8.56
N ILE A 59 -4.93 2.66 -7.78
CA ILE A 59 -4.42 4.00 -7.52
C ILE A 59 -2.93 4.03 -7.84
N ASP A 60 -2.44 5.20 -8.23
CA ASP A 60 -1.02 5.40 -8.43
C ASP A 60 -0.32 5.65 -7.08
N ARG A 61 1.02 5.73 -7.15
CA ARG A 61 1.84 5.91 -5.96
C ARG A 61 1.52 7.22 -5.25
N GLN A 62 1.37 8.30 -6.00
CA GLN A 62 1.10 9.61 -5.42
C GLN A 62 -0.22 9.65 -4.68
N THR A 63 -1.28 9.13 -5.28
CA THR A 63 -2.61 9.06 -4.66
C THR A 63 -2.58 8.22 -3.39
N TYR A 64 -1.87 7.09 -3.41
CA TYR A 64 -1.73 6.24 -2.24
C TYR A 64 -1.00 6.96 -1.10
N VAL A 65 0.11 7.61 -1.40
CA VAL A 65 0.89 8.36 -0.41
C VAL A 65 0.06 9.50 0.18
N GLU A 66 -0.64 10.25 -0.65
CA GLU A 66 -1.51 11.35 -0.18
C GLU A 66 -2.58 10.83 0.78
N GLY A 67 -3.21 9.70 0.46
CA GLY A 67 -4.22 9.09 1.33
C GLY A 67 -3.64 8.65 2.66
N GLU A 68 -2.45 8.06 2.67
CA GLU A 68 -1.79 7.64 3.89
C GLU A 68 -1.36 8.83 4.76
N VAL A 69 -0.88 9.91 4.14
CA VAL A 69 -0.53 11.14 4.85
C VAL A 69 -1.79 11.76 5.48
N GLN A 70 -2.89 11.81 4.75
CA GLN A 70 -4.14 12.34 5.28
C GLN A 70 -4.65 11.51 6.46
N ASP A 71 -4.61 10.18 6.35
CA ASP A 71 -5.00 9.30 7.45
C ASP A 71 -4.13 9.53 8.69
N LEU A 72 -2.83 9.71 8.49
CA LEU A 72 -1.88 10.00 9.59
C LEU A 72 -2.21 11.32 10.27
N LEU A 73 -2.46 12.37 9.48
CA LEU A 73 -2.83 13.69 10.00
C LEU A 73 -4.12 13.62 10.81
N ASP A 74 -5.12 12.91 10.31
CA ASP A 74 -6.42 12.79 10.99
C ASP A 74 -6.30 12.06 12.33
N ARG A 75 -5.47 11.01 12.39
CA ARG A 75 -5.32 10.20 13.59
C ARG A 75 -4.45 10.84 14.66
N LEU A 76 -3.34 11.46 14.26
CA LEU A 76 -2.32 11.92 15.20
C LEU A 76 -2.31 13.42 15.40
N PHE A 77 -2.76 14.20 14.44
CA PHE A 77 -2.63 15.67 14.43
C PHE A 77 -3.96 16.37 14.22
N ASP A 78 -5.08 15.67 14.37
CA ASP A 78 -6.44 16.22 14.20
C ASP A 78 -6.61 16.95 12.85
N GLY A 79 -5.98 16.41 11.80
CA GLY A 79 -6.04 16.99 10.46
C GLY A 79 -5.20 18.26 10.29
N LYS A 80 -4.32 18.59 11.23
CA LYS A 80 -3.53 19.83 11.20
C LYS A 80 -2.11 19.56 10.70
N PRO A 81 -1.80 19.91 9.44
CA PRO A 81 -0.48 19.64 8.87
C PRO A 81 0.65 20.44 9.53
N ASP A 82 0.36 21.61 10.12
CA ASP A 82 1.36 22.45 10.79
C ASP A 82 2.04 21.73 11.96
N ARG A 83 1.31 20.87 12.68
CA ARG A 83 1.89 20.08 13.77
C ARG A 83 2.88 19.04 13.26
N LEU A 84 2.57 18.40 12.11
CA LEU A 84 3.48 17.47 11.49
C LEU A 84 4.73 18.17 10.99
N VAL A 85 4.58 19.32 10.36
CA VAL A 85 5.70 20.13 9.86
C VAL A 85 6.61 20.56 11.03
N ALA A 86 6.03 20.99 12.14
CA ALA A 86 6.79 21.37 13.33
C ALA A 86 7.60 20.20 13.88
N LEU A 87 7.01 19.01 13.92
CA LEU A 87 7.70 17.80 14.39
C LEU A 87 8.87 17.44 13.48
N LEU A 88 8.68 17.51 12.16
CA LEU A 88 9.73 17.22 11.19
C LEU A 88 10.84 18.26 11.19
N ALA A 89 10.50 19.53 11.46
CA ALA A 89 11.48 20.59 11.54
C ALA A 89 12.47 20.40 12.71
N ASP A 90 12.05 19.73 13.78
CA ASP A 90 12.90 19.41 14.92
C ASP A 90 13.81 18.19 14.66
N ARG A 91 13.72 17.58 13.48
CA ARG A 91 14.50 16.41 13.11
C ARG A 91 15.30 16.68 11.83
N PRO A 92 16.48 17.29 11.96
CA PRO A 92 17.27 17.64 10.77
C PRO A 92 17.84 16.43 10.03
N ASP A 93 17.79 15.26 10.62
CA ASP A 93 18.23 13.99 10.01
C ASP A 93 17.20 13.37 9.07
N LEU A 94 16.03 13.96 8.95
CA LEU A 94 14.98 13.56 8.00
C LEU A 94 14.98 14.44 6.72
#